data_f5997e08bff6ce09ef4e222e128d355e
#
_entry.id   f5997e08bff6ce09ef4e222e128d355e
#
_cell.length_a   1.000
_cell.length_b   1.000
_cell.length_c   1.000
_cell.angle_alpha   90.00
_cell.angle_beta   90.00
_cell.angle_gamma   90.00
#
_symmetry.space_group_name_H-M   'P 1'
#
loop_
_entity.id
_entity.type
_entity.pdbx_description
1 polymer ?
#
loop_
_entity_poly.entity_id
_entity_poly.type
_entity_poly.pdbx_seq_one_letter_code
_entity_poly.pdbx_strand_id
1 'polypeptide(L)'
;MLRPHQWVKNLFVLAPMFFHRDVLLATSAGPALNLAVTGRALAATLVFCLLAGAVYTMNDLVDVEADRVHPVKRHRPIASGAVPEPFAKAVAAVLVAAALGGAAALSMGVALVAAAYFAQNLAYSFKLKHVPFVDVSLIALGFVLRVLAGGYATEVHVSVYMIACTGLLALFLGFGKRRHEITTANAAKQRAALERYSAKALDAALAVTGLATAACYLAYTRDAATRAFFQSDSLWLTAPFVLFGIFRFLHLVGGEGEEKRADSPTEEMLKDVPFVLNLVLWVVAVVAIVYRLRPSV
;
A
#
# COMPACT_ATOMS: atom_id res chain seq x y z
N MET A 1 -0.01 9.07 17.72
CA MET A 1 0.53 7.75 18.04
C MET A 1 0.01 6.67 17.08
N LEU A 2 -1.22 6.14 17.16
CA LEU A 2 -1.70 5.02 16.32
C LEU A 2 -2.00 5.37 14.85
N ARG A 3 -2.28 6.60 14.51
CA ARG A 3 -2.55 7.16 13.17
C ARG A 3 -3.59 6.38 12.35
N PRO A 4 -4.87 6.28 12.79
CA PRO A 4 -5.90 5.51 12.09
C PRO A 4 -6.10 5.91 10.62
N HIS A 5 -5.90 7.19 10.26
CA HIS A 5 -5.97 7.66 8.88
C HIS A 5 -4.96 6.98 7.94
N GLN A 6 -3.89 6.39 8.47
CA GLN A 6 -2.92 5.61 7.69
C GLN A 6 -3.33 4.14 7.49
N TRP A 7 -4.37 3.67 8.19
CA TRP A 7 -4.85 2.29 8.10
C TRP A 7 -5.46 1.95 6.73
N VAL A 8 -5.85 2.97 5.95
CA VAL A 8 -6.31 2.79 4.57
C VAL A 8 -5.31 1.96 3.72
N LYS A 9 -4.01 2.04 4.02
CA LYS A 9 -2.98 1.23 3.35
C LYS A 9 -3.12 -0.27 3.62
N ASN A 10 -3.78 -0.65 4.71
CA ASN A 10 -3.98 -2.06 5.05
C ASN A 10 -5.14 -2.68 4.25
N LEU A 11 -5.92 -1.89 3.50
CA LEU A 11 -6.90 -2.40 2.53
C LEU A 11 -6.24 -3.27 1.45
N PHE A 12 -4.93 -3.12 1.19
CA PHE A 12 -4.18 -4.02 0.32
C PHE A 12 -4.15 -5.48 0.80
N VAL A 13 -4.40 -5.74 2.09
CA VAL A 13 -4.61 -7.10 2.62
C VAL A 13 -5.87 -7.74 2.04
N LEU A 14 -6.87 -6.93 1.68
CA LEU A 14 -8.13 -7.41 1.08
C LEU A 14 -8.00 -7.71 -0.42
N ALA A 15 -6.93 -7.23 -1.09
CA ALA A 15 -6.79 -7.36 -2.54
C ALA A 15 -6.93 -8.82 -3.04
N PRO A 16 -6.28 -9.84 -2.46
CA PRO A 16 -6.46 -11.22 -2.90
C PRO A 16 -7.88 -11.74 -2.77
N MET A 17 -8.64 -11.29 -1.76
CA MET A 17 -10.03 -11.68 -1.56
C MET A 17 -10.90 -11.34 -2.77
N PHE A 18 -10.71 -10.19 -3.41
CA PHE A 18 -11.48 -9.79 -4.58
C PHE A 18 -11.25 -10.69 -5.80
N PHE A 19 -10.12 -11.37 -5.85
CA PHE A 19 -9.79 -12.34 -6.90
C PHE A 19 -10.14 -13.78 -6.52
N HIS A 20 -10.74 -14.01 -5.34
CA HIS A 20 -11.17 -15.32 -4.91
C HIS A 20 -12.52 -15.69 -5.53
N ARG A 21 -12.62 -16.88 -6.15
CA ARG A 21 -13.86 -17.35 -6.77
C ARG A 21 -15.01 -17.48 -5.78
N ASP A 22 -14.69 -17.84 -4.55
CA ASP A 22 -15.65 -18.18 -3.51
C ASP A 22 -16.00 -17.00 -2.58
N VAL A 23 -15.64 -15.77 -2.96
CA VAL A 23 -16.09 -14.57 -2.22
C VAL A 23 -17.60 -14.42 -2.29
N LEU A 24 -18.18 -14.79 -3.43
CA LEU A 24 -19.62 -14.87 -3.61
C LEU A 24 -20.02 -16.34 -3.77
N LEU A 25 -20.75 -16.86 -2.81
CA LEU A 25 -21.35 -18.18 -2.88
C LEU A 25 -22.65 -18.12 -3.67
N ALA A 26 -22.84 -19.02 -4.62
CA ALA A 26 -24.14 -19.23 -5.26
C ALA A 26 -25.06 -19.93 -4.28
N THR A 27 -26.13 -19.26 -3.83
CA THR A 27 -27.17 -19.84 -2.98
C THR A 27 -28.50 -19.89 -3.71
N SER A 28 -29.46 -20.68 -3.23
CA SER A 28 -30.83 -20.74 -3.76
C SER A 28 -31.54 -19.39 -3.74
N ALA A 29 -31.10 -18.45 -2.90
CA ALA A 29 -31.66 -17.10 -2.76
C ALA A 29 -30.88 -16.05 -3.59
N GLY A 30 -29.83 -16.46 -4.34
CA GLY A 30 -28.92 -15.59 -5.09
C GLY A 30 -27.48 -15.56 -4.53
N PRO A 31 -26.60 -14.69 -5.08
CA PRO A 31 -25.24 -14.61 -4.62
C PRO A 31 -25.16 -14.08 -3.19
N ALA A 32 -24.51 -14.81 -2.29
CA ALA A 32 -24.28 -14.43 -0.91
C ALA A 32 -22.78 -14.29 -0.61
N LEU A 33 -22.41 -13.38 0.29
CA LEU A 33 -21.02 -13.17 0.69
C LEU A 33 -20.52 -14.39 1.49
N ASN A 34 -19.34 -14.90 1.14
CA ASN A 34 -18.68 -15.93 1.92
C ASN A 34 -18.11 -15.31 3.20
N LEU A 35 -18.86 -15.46 4.31
CA LEU A 35 -18.51 -14.87 5.60
C LEU A 35 -17.19 -15.44 6.16
N ALA A 36 -16.84 -16.69 5.87
CA ALA A 36 -15.61 -17.30 6.35
C ALA A 36 -14.39 -16.65 5.70
N VAL A 37 -14.35 -16.55 4.36
CA VAL A 37 -13.26 -15.92 3.61
C VAL A 37 -13.18 -14.42 3.95
N THR A 38 -14.31 -13.74 3.97
CA THR A 38 -14.38 -12.31 4.30
C THR A 38 -13.93 -12.04 5.74
N GLY A 39 -14.37 -12.87 6.70
CA GLY A 39 -13.96 -12.75 8.10
C GLY A 39 -12.46 -12.93 8.30
N ARG A 40 -11.84 -13.91 7.62
CA ARG A 40 -10.38 -14.14 7.66
C ARG A 40 -9.61 -12.97 7.04
N ALA A 41 -10.06 -12.42 5.91
CA ALA A 41 -9.47 -11.26 5.28
C ALA A 41 -9.53 -10.00 6.17
N LEU A 42 -10.68 -9.75 6.80
CA LEU A 42 -10.86 -8.64 7.74
C LEU A 42 -10.01 -8.82 9.00
N ALA A 43 -9.93 -10.03 9.55
CA ALA A 43 -9.08 -10.34 10.70
C ALA A 43 -7.60 -10.11 10.37
N ALA A 44 -7.11 -10.53 9.20
CA ALA A 44 -5.76 -10.23 8.76
C ALA A 44 -5.53 -8.72 8.56
N THR A 45 -6.53 -8.01 8.05
CA THR A 45 -6.47 -6.54 7.92
C THR A 45 -6.35 -5.87 9.30
N LEU A 46 -7.10 -6.34 10.29
CA LEU A 46 -7.00 -5.85 11.67
C LEU A 46 -5.61 -6.11 12.26
N VAL A 47 -5.04 -7.30 12.06
CA VAL A 47 -3.66 -7.62 12.45
C VAL A 47 -2.68 -6.58 11.90
N PHE A 48 -2.79 -6.24 10.61
CA PHE A 48 -1.92 -5.23 9.99
C PHE A 48 -2.22 -3.80 10.47
N CYS A 49 -3.45 -3.49 10.88
CA CYS A 49 -3.78 -2.22 11.53
C CYS A 49 -3.11 -2.09 12.90
N LEU A 50 -3.12 -3.16 13.70
CA LEU A 50 -2.45 -3.21 15.00
C LEU A 50 -0.92 -3.09 14.83
N LEU A 51 -0.32 -3.85 13.90
CA LEU A 51 1.10 -3.75 13.59
C LEU A 51 1.50 -2.35 13.09
N ALA A 52 0.71 -1.75 12.19
CA ALA A 52 0.97 -0.39 11.73
C ALA A 52 0.90 0.62 12.88
N GLY A 53 -0.07 0.49 13.78
CA GLY A 53 -0.15 1.29 15.00
C GLY A 53 1.08 1.14 15.90
N ALA A 54 1.55 -0.09 16.11
CA ALA A 54 2.77 -0.37 16.85
C ALA A 54 4.01 0.27 16.18
N VAL A 55 4.18 0.07 14.87
CA VAL A 55 5.29 0.64 14.09
C VAL A 55 5.30 2.17 14.16
N TYR A 56 4.14 2.84 14.01
CA TYR A 56 4.08 4.30 14.13
C TYR A 56 4.42 4.78 15.55
N THR A 57 3.97 4.05 16.58
CA THR A 57 4.31 4.37 17.97
C THR A 57 5.81 4.23 18.22
N MET A 58 6.42 3.15 17.70
CA MET A 58 7.88 2.93 17.81
C MET A 58 8.66 4.00 17.04
N ASN A 59 8.21 4.39 15.84
CA ASN A 59 8.82 5.48 15.09
C ASN A 59 8.77 6.80 15.85
N ASP A 60 7.61 7.14 16.45
CA ASP A 60 7.48 8.34 17.26
C ASP A 60 8.36 8.29 18.54
N LEU A 61 8.63 7.09 19.09
CA LEU A 61 9.57 6.89 20.22
C LEU A 61 11.04 7.04 19.80
N VAL A 62 11.41 6.47 18.65
CA VAL A 62 12.79 6.55 18.11
C VAL A 62 13.15 7.98 17.74
N ASP A 63 12.20 8.73 17.19
CA ASP A 63 12.41 10.07 16.68
C ASP A 63 12.06 11.16 17.73
N VAL A 64 11.75 10.81 19.00
CA VAL A 64 11.19 11.72 20.03
C VAL A 64 12.02 12.98 20.21
N GLU A 65 13.33 12.88 20.35
CA GLU A 65 14.22 14.04 20.56
C GLU A 65 14.26 14.96 19.33
N ALA A 66 14.32 14.36 18.14
CA ALA A 66 14.27 15.12 16.89
C ALA A 66 12.90 15.77 16.69
N ASP A 67 11.83 15.09 17.07
CA ASP A 67 10.46 15.60 16.94
C ASP A 67 10.21 16.78 17.92
N ARG A 68 10.79 16.79 19.12
CA ARG A 68 10.67 17.88 20.11
C ARG A 68 11.17 19.23 19.59
N VAL A 69 12.23 19.22 18.78
CA VAL A 69 12.81 20.44 18.19
C VAL A 69 12.22 20.82 16.83
N HIS A 70 11.39 19.95 16.24
CA HIS A 70 10.82 20.17 14.93
C HIS A 70 9.58 21.09 14.98
N PRO A 71 9.43 22.12 14.12
CA PRO A 71 8.34 23.11 14.18
C PRO A 71 6.92 22.51 14.23
N VAL A 72 6.68 21.45 13.45
CA VAL A 72 5.36 20.81 13.33
C VAL A 72 5.27 19.54 14.18
N LYS A 73 6.31 18.68 14.14
CA LYS A 73 6.27 17.36 14.78
C LYS A 73 6.32 17.42 16.32
N ARG A 74 6.76 18.54 16.90
CA ARG A 74 6.73 18.76 18.35
C ARG A 74 5.34 18.62 18.98
N HIS A 75 4.27 18.71 18.16
CA HIS A 75 2.88 18.53 18.61
C HIS A 75 2.42 17.05 18.59
N ARG A 76 3.30 16.11 18.19
CA ARG A 76 2.99 14.68 18.30
C ARG A 76 2.81 14.27 19.75
N PRO A 77 1.88 13.34 20.08
CA PRO A 77 1.51 13.03 21.46
C PRO A 77 2.70 12.62 22.36
N ILE A 78 3.70 11.92 21.83
CA ILE A 78 4.88 11.51 22.61
C ILE A 78 5.87 12.68 22.73
N ALA A 79 6.16 13.38 21.64
CA ALA A 79 7.11 14.50 21.62
C ALA A 79 6.62 15.67 22.50
N SER A 80 5.32 15.95 22.52
CA SER A 80 4.70 16.99 23.35
C SER A 80 4.59 16.62 24.85
N GLY A 81 4.87 15.35 25.20
CA GLY A 81 4.69 14.85 26.56
C GLY A 81 3.25 14.50 26.94
N ALA A 82 2.26 14.66 26.03
CA ALA A 82 0.87 14.29 26.27
C ALA A 82 0.70 12.76 26.50
N VAL A 83 1.61 11.95 25.94
CA VAL A 83 1.71 10.53 26.20
C VAL A 83 3.11 10.21 26.74
N PRO A 84 3.22 9.69 27.99
CA PRO A 84 4.50 9.30 28.56
C PRO A 84 5.18 8.19 27.74
N GLU A 85 6.49 8.28 27.56
CA GLU A 85 7.27 7.27 26.81
C GLU A 85 7.11 5.84 27.35
N PRO A 86 7.12 5.58 28.69
CA PRO A 86 6.89 4.23 29.21
C PRO A 86 5.53 3.66 28.82
N PHE A 87 4.49 4.49 28.83
CA PHE A 87 3.15 4.08 28.40
C PHE A 87 3.12 3.79 26.91
N ALA A 88 3.76 4.62 26.08
CA ALA A 88 3.84 4.38 24.63
C ALA A 88 4.59 3.07 24.32
N LYS A 89 5.67 2.75 25.06
CA LYS A 89 6.41 1.49 24.93
C LYS A 89 5.54 0.28 25.31
N ALA A 90 4.78 0.38 26.39
CA ALA A 90 3.86 -0.68 26.82
C ALA A 90 2.76 -0.92 25.78
N VAL A 91 2.14 0.16 25.26
CA VAL A 91 1.12 0.06 24.20
C VAL A 91 1.72 -0.57 22.93
N ALA A 92 2.90 -0.15 22.50
CA ALA A 92 3.55 -0.75 21.33
C ALA A 92 3.78 -2.26 21.50
N ALA A 93 4.27 -2.68 22.68
CA ALA A 93 4.51 -4.09 22.99
C ALA A 93 3.20 -4.91 22.98
N VAL A 94 2.13 -4.38 23.59
CA VAL A 94 0.80 -5.04 23.59
C VAL A 94 0.26 -5.16 22.17
N LEU A 95 0.37 -4.12 21.34
CA LEU A 95 -0.08 -4.14 19.95
C LEU A 95 0.69 -5.16 19.13
N VAL A 96 2.01 -5.27 19.29
CA VAL A 96 2.83 -6.29 18.60
C VAL A 96 2.43 -7.68 19.03
N ALA A 97 2.31 -7.92 20.34
CA ALA A 97 1.92 -9.23 20.87
C ALA A 97 0.53 -9.65 20.39
N ALA A 98 -0.46 -8.74 20.45
CA ALA A 98 -1.81 -9.00 19.97
C ALA A 98 -1.85 -9.26 18.45
N ALA A 99 -1.08 -8.48 17.66
CA ALA A 99 -1.03 -8.65 16.23
C ALA A 99 -0.35 -9.95 15.81
N LEU A 100 0.81 -10.29 16.39
CA LEU A 100 1.51 -11.55 16.07
C LEU A 100 0.75 -12.76 16.59
N GLY A 101 0.13 -12.68 17.76
CA GLY A 101 -0.76 -13.72 18.29
C GLY A 101 -1.99 -13.94 17.39
N GLY A 102 -2.65 -12.86 16.97
CA GLY A 102 -3.77 -12.91 16.02
C GLY A 102 -3.35 -13.44 14.64
N ALA A 103 -2.15 -13.08 14.16
CA ALA A 103 -1.59 -13.60 12.91
C ALA A 103 -1.37 -15.13 12.99
N ALA A 104 -0.78 -15.61 14.10
CA ALA A 104 -0.54 -17.05 14.34
C ALA A 104 -1.86 -17.83 14.45
N ALA A 105 -2.89 -17.25 15.05
CA ALA A 105 -4.22 -17.84 15.14
C ALA A 105 -4.90 -17.98 13.76
N LEU A 106 -4.58 -17.10 12.79
CA LEU A 106 -5.10 -17.20 11.42
C LEU A 106 -4.38 -18.30 10.61
N SER A 107 -3.07 -18.21 10.50
CA SER A 107 -2.22 -19.25 9.89
C SER A 107 -0.74 -18.96 10.14
N MET A 108 0.12 -19.99 10.03
CA MET A 108 1.58 -19.83 10.07
C MET A 108 2.07 -18.88 8.95
N GLY A 109 1.48 -18.95 7.76
CA GLY A 109 1.82 -18.06 6.64
C GLY A 109 1.56 -16.57 6.98
N VAL A 110 0.41 -16.24 7.57
CA VAL A 110 0.10 -14.88 8.04
C VAL A 110 1.07 -14.46 9.13
N ALA A 111 1.41 -15.35 10.08
CA ALA A 111 2.36 -15.05 11.16
C ALA A 111 3.75 -14.73 10.63
N LEU A 112 4.28 -15.50 9.70
CA LEU A 112 5.60 -15.27 9.09
C LEU A 112 5.63 -13.93 8.32
N VAL A 113 4.61 -13.66 7.53
CA VAL A 113 4.51 -12.40 6.78
C VAL A 113 4.35 -11.18 7.72
N ALA A 114 3.56 -11.31 8.79
CA ALA A 114 3.41 -10.28 9.81
C ALA A 114 4.74 -10.01 10.54
N ALA A 115 5.47 -11.07 10.90
CA ALA A 115 6.79 -10.94 11.52
C ALA A 115 7.81 -10.30 10.56
N ALA A 116 7.83 -10.68 9.28
CA ALA A 116 8.68 -10.07 8.26
C ALA A 116 8.33 -8.58 8.06
N TYR A 117 7.04 -8.24 8.02
CA TYR A 117 6.59 -6.85 7.96
C TYR A 117 7.05 -6.04 9.16
N PHE A 118 6.95 -6.60 10.35
CA PHE A 118 7.41 -5.93 11.57
C PHE A 118 8.92 -5.73 11.57
N ALA A 119 9.69 -6.79 11.29
CA ALA A 119 11.15 -6.73 11.23
C ALA A 119 11.67 -5.72 10.21
N GLN A 120 11.10 -5.70 8.98
CA GLN A 120 11.49 -4.72 7.97
C GLN A 120 11.19 -3.28 8.40
N ASN A 121 10.05 -3.04 9.08
CA ASN A 121 9.71 -1.70 9.56
C ASN A 121 10.62 -1.25 10.72
N LEU A 122 11.08 -2.18 11.56
CA LEU A 122 12.13 -1.89 12.55
C LEU A 122 13.43 -1.47 11.85
N ALA A 123 13.91 -2.26 10.91
CA ALA A 123 15.12 -1.95 10.14
C ALA A 123 15.00 -0.59 9.41
N TYR A 124 13.83 -0.31 8.83
CA TYR A 124 13.50 0.99 8.23
C TYR A 124 13.62 2.12 9.26
N SER A 125 13.01 1.97 10.44
CA SER A 125 12.93 3.03 11.46
C SER A 125 14.30 3.41 12.01
N PHE A 126 15.16 2.42 12.26
CA PHE A 126 16.46 2.66 12.87
C PHE A 126 17.52 3.16 11.89
N LYS A 127 17.57 2.65 10.67
CA LYS A 127 18.72 2.92 9.79
C LYS A 127 18.38 3.11 8.31
N LEU A 128 17.52 2.29 7.75
CA LEU A 128 17.34 2.17 6.30
C LEU A 128 16.52 3.31 5.69
N LYS A 129 15.75 4.06 6.49
CA LYS A 129 15.01 5.27 6.05
C LYS A 129 15.92 6.40 5.53
N HIS A 130 17.24 6.33 5.81
CA HIS A 130 18.24 7.33 5.39
C HIS A 130 19.01 6.93 4.13
N VAL A 131 18.75 5.73 3.59
CA VAL A 131 19.45 5.22 2.39
C VAL A 131 18.54 5.43 1.18
N PRO A 132 18.95 6.26 0.19
CA PRO A 132 18.18 6.49 -1.02
C PRO A 132 17.85 5.18 -1.75
N PHE A 133 16.70 5.11 -2.39
CA PHE A 133 16.13 3.95 -3.09
C PHE A 133 15.75 2.78 -2.16
N VAL A 134 16.54 2.49 -1.12
CA VAL A 134 16.20 1.47 -0.12
C VAL A 134 14.97 1.87 0.68
N ASP A 135 14.83 3.15 1.02
CA ASP A 135 13.67 3.67 1.73
C ASP A 135 12.36 3.45 0.95
N VAL A 136 12.35 3.72 -0.35
CA VAL A 136 11.19 3.48 -1.22
C VAL A 136 10.96 1.98 -1.44
N SER A 137 12.04 1.20 -1.63
CA SER A 137 11.95 -0.26 -1.81
C SER A 137 11.33 -0.96 -0.61
N LEU A 138 11.68 -0.54 0.62
CA LEU A 138 11.08 -1.08 1.84
C LEU A 138 9.61 -0.69 1.99
N ILE A 139 9.22 0.51 1.57
CA ILE A 139 7.81 0.89 1.53
C ILE A 139 7.05 -0.02 0.55
N ALA A 140 7.60 -0.25 -0.65
CA ALA A 140 7.00 -1.13 -1.65
C ALA A 140 6.90 -2.58 -1.16
N LEU A 141 7.95 -3.11 -0.53
CA LEU A 141 7.93 -4.43 0.11
C LEU A 141 6.82 -4.52 1.17
N GLY A 142 6.59 -3.45 1.93
CA GLY A 142 5.49 -3.39 2.89
C GLY A 142 4.11 -3.55 2.26
N PHE A 143 3.89 -3.07 1.02
CA PHE A 143 2.65 -3.31 0.27
C PHE A 143 2.57 -4.75 -0.24
N VAL A 144 3.65 -5.30 -0.75
CA VAL A 144 3.72 -6.72 -1.17
C VAL A 144 3.41 -7.65 0.00
N LEU A 145 4.01 -7.41 1.17
CA LEU A 145 3.74 -8.22 2.37
C LEU A 145 2.25 -8.16 2.79
N ARG A 146 1.58 -7.02 2.64
CA ARG A 146 0.13 -6.93 2.89
C ARG A 146 -0.67 -7.82 1.94
N VAL A 147 -0.36 -7.79 0.66
CA VAL A 147 -1.02 -8.65 -0.33
C VAL A 147 -0.76 -10.14 -0.02
N LEU A 148 0.48 -10.51 0.30
CA LEU A 148 0.81 -11.88 0.69
C LEU A 148 0.07 -12.32 1.96
N ALA A 149 -0.05 -11.45 2.96
CA ALA A 149 -0.81 -11.75 4.17
C ALA A 149 -2.30 -12.03 3.87
N GLY A 150 -2.89 -11.23 2.98
CA GLY A 150 -4.25 -11.47 2.50
C GLY A 150 -4.40 -12.81 1.79
N GLY A 151 -3.46 -13.17 0.93
CA GLY A 151 -3.43 -14.46 0.25
C GLY A 151 -3.37 -15.63 1.23
N TYR A 152 -2.44 -15.59 2.20
CA TYR A 152 -2.33 -16.62 3.23
C TYR A 152 -3.56 -16.68 4.17
N ALA A 153 -4.18 -15.54 4.46
CA ALA A 153 -5.37 -15.51 5.31
C ALA A 153 -6.57 -16.15 4.62
N THR A 154 -6.74 -15.91 3.33
CA THR A 154 -7.88 -16.39 2.53
C THR A 154 -7.61 -17.68 1.77
N GLU A 155 -6.38 -18.22 1.90
CA GLU A 155 -5.90 -19.42 1.16
C GLU A 155 -5.91 -19.22 -0.37
N VAL A 156 -5.83 -17.95 -0.81
CA VAL A 156 -5.75 -17.58 -2.23
C VAL A 156 -4.30 -17.59 -2.68
N HIS A 157 -4.02 -18.29 -3.78
CA HIS A 157 -2.71 -18.19 -4.41
C HIS A 157 -2.50 -16.80 -5.01
N VAL A 158 -1.52 -16.08 -4.46
CA VAL A 158 -1.13 -14.76 -4.96
C VAL A 158 -0.23 -14.95 -6.18
N SER A 159 -0.70 -14.55 -7.35
CA SER A 159 0.06 -14.70 -8.59
C SER A 159 1.31 -13.82 -8.61
N VAL A 160 2.32 -14.24 -9.37
CA VAL A 160 3.54 -13.44 -9.58
C VAL A 160 3.21 -12.06 -10.15
N TYR A 161 2.20 -11.97 -11.01
CA TYR A 161 1.74 -10.69 -11.55
C TYR A 161 1.15 -9.77 -10.49
N MET A 162 0.38 -10.31 -9.53
CA MET A 162 -0.16 -9.50 -8.43
C MET A 162 0.95 -8.94 -7.54
N ILE A 163 1.97 -9.77 -7.25
CA ILE A 163 3.15 -9.33 -6.49
C ILE A 163 3.91 -8.26 -7.25
N ALA A 164 4.22 -8.50 -8.54
CA ALA A 164 4.99 -7.60 -9.37
C ALA A 164 4.26 -6.27 -9.60
N CYS A 165 2.99 -6.28 -9.98
CA CYS A 165 2.18 -5.07 -10.16
C CYS A 165 2.08 -4.26 -8.86
N THR A 166 1.86 -4.93 -7.72
CA THR A 166 1.81 -4.24 -6.41
C THR A 166 3.14 -3.59 -6.07
N GLY A 167 4.25 -4.32 -6.22
CA GLY A 167 5.59 -3.81 -5.94
C GLY A 167 5.99 -2.67 -6.86
N LEU A 168 5.80 -2.83 -8.17
CA LEU A 168 6.13 -1.81 -9.18
C LEU A 168 5.30 -0.54 -9.00
N LEU A 169 3.99 -0.67 -8.79
CA LEU A 169 3.12 0.47 -8.52
C LEU A 169 3.52 1.19 -7.22
N ALA A 170 3.84 0.45 -6.16
CA ALA A 170 4.27 1.04 -4.90
C ALA A 170 5.62 1.75 -5.03
N LEU A 171 6.57 1.22 -5.81
CA LEU A 171 7.83 1.87 -6.16
C LEU A 171 7.56 3.16 -6.94
N PHE A 172 6.72 3.10 -7.97
CA PHE A 172 6.34 4.24 -8.80
C PHE A 172 5.76 5.39 -7.97
N LEU A 173 4.75 5.10 -7.13
CA LEU A 173 4.14 6.09 -6.24
C LEU A 173 5.14 6.62 -5.19
N GLY A 174 6.01 5.74 -4.69
CA GLY A 174 7.05 6.11 -3.73
C GLY A 174 8.09 7.05 -4.34
N PHE A 175 8.58 6.77 -5.55
CA PHE A 175 9.51 7.66 -6.26
C PHE A 175 8.84 8.98 -6.62
N GLY A 176 7.57 8.98 -7.02
CA GLY A 176 6.80 10.20 -7.25
C GLY A 176 6.73 11.09 -6.00
N LYS A 177 6.50 10.47 -4.84
CA LYS A 177 6.54 11.20 -3.57
C LYS A 177 7.92 11.81 -3.30
N ARG A 178 9.01 11.09 -3.53
CA ARG A 178 10.37 11.63 -3.37
C ARG A 178 10.66 12.76 -4.36
N ARG A 179 10.19 12.62 -5.62
CA ARG A 179 10.36 13.67 -6.64
C ARG A 179 9.62 14.94 -6.27
N HIS A 180 8.41 14.83 -5.75
CA HIS A 180 7.64 15.97 -5.24
C HIS A 180 8.32 16.61 -4.02
N GLU A 181 8.79 15.82 -3.06
CA GLU A 181 9.46 16.30 -1.86
C GLU A 181 10.71 17.14 -2.17
N ILE A 182 11.54 16.76 -3.17
CA ILE A 182 12.75 17.53 -3.54
C ILE A 182 12.44 18.83 -4.31
N THR A 183 11.26 18.99 -4.91
CA THR A 183 10.86 20.21 -5.61
C THR A 183 10.17 21.23 -4.72
N THR A 184 9.76 20.83 -3.52
CA THR A 184 9.06 21.71 -2.57
C THR A 184 10.10 22.45 -1.70
N ALA A 185 9.96 23.78 -1.54
CA ALA A 185 10.94 24.66 -0.86
C ALA A 185 11.33 24.26 0.59
N ASN A 186 10.57 23.36 1.22
CA ASN A 186 10.82 22.82 2.56
C ASN A 186 11.58 21.47 2.58
N ALA A 187 12.00 20.98 1.43
CA ALA A 187 12.60 19.65 1.27
C ALA A 187 13.87 19.45 2.10
N ALA A 188 14.76 20.43 2.10
CA ALA A 188 16.05 20.38 2.79
C ALA A 188 15.93 20.24 4.34
N LYS A 189 14.78 20.63 4.92
CA LYS A 189 14.56 20.55 6.38
C LYS A 189 13.90 19.25 6.84
N GLN A 190 13.45 18.37 5.93
CA GLN A 190 12.58 17.27 6.32
C GLN A 190 13.24 15.89 6.43
N ARG A 191 14.30 15.56 5.65
CA ARG A 191 14.99 14.27 5.72
C ARG A 191 16.40 14.34 5.14
N ALA A 192 17.41 13.87 5.87
CA ALA A 192 18.79 13.73 5.39
C ALA A 192 18.92 12.79 4.14
N ALA A 193 17.96 11.91 3.91
CA ALA A 193 17.94 11.06 2.72
C ALA A 193 17.62 11.84 1.43
N LEU A 194 16.89 12.96 1.51
CA LEU A 194 16.48 13.75 0.34
C LEU A 194 17.67 14.45 -0.31
N GLU A 195 18.66 14.87 0.47
CA GLU A 195 19.90 15.51 -0.03
C GLU A 195 20.72 14.61 -0.95
N ARG A 196 20.53 13.28 -0.81
CA ARG A 196 21.23 12.27 -1.59
C ARG A 196 20.49 11.81 -2.86
N TYR A 197 19.27 12.29 -3.08
CA TYR A 197 18.52 11.99 -4.29
C TYR A 197 18.82 13.00 -5.40
N SER A 198 19.08 12.50 -6.60
CA SER A 198 19.16 13.32 -7.81
C SER A 198 17.78 13.37 -8.47
N ALA A 199 17.34 14.56 -8.90
CA ALA A 199 16.12 14.72 -9.67
C ALA A 199 16.10 13.84 -10.92
N LYS A 200 17.23 13.82 -11.68
CA LYS A 200 17.37 12.97 -12.88
C LYS A 200 17.24 11.48 -12.57
N ALA A 201 17.79 11.02 -11.44
CA ALA A 201 17.69 9.62 -11.04
C ALA A 201 16.24 9.26 -10.66
N LEU A 202 15.52 10.17 -10.01
CA LEU A 202 14.09 9.98 -9.69
C LEU A 202 13.21 10.01 -10.94
N ASP A 203 13.49 10.91 -11.90
CA ASP A 203 12.76 10.96 -13.16
C ASP A 203 12.95 9.66 -13.97
N ALA A 204 14.18 9.12 -14.00
CA ALA A 204 14.48 7.82 -14.60
C ALA A 204 13.78 6.66 -13.86
N ALA A 205 13.81 6.65 -12.52
CA ALA A 205 13.14 5.63 -11.71
C ALA A 205 11.61 5.65 -11.91
N LEU A 206 11.01 6.83 -12.02
CA LEU A 206 9.59 7.01 -12.35
C LEU A 206 9.26 6.46 -13.74
N ALA A 207 10.05 6.81 -14.76
CA ALA A 207 9.83 6.31 -16.11
C ALA A 207 9.92 4.78 -16.17
N VAL A 208 10.98 4.20 -15.58
CA VAL A 208 11.20 2.75 -15.57
C VAL A 208 10.09 2.03 -14.81
N THR A 209 9.76 2.47 -13.60
CA THR A 209 8.74 1.80 -12.77
C THR A 209 7.34 1.99 -13.35
N GLY A 210 7.02 3.15 -13.93
CA GLY A 210 5.75 3.39 -14.62
C GLY A 210 5.57 2.50 -15.85
N LEU A 211 6.58 2.43 -16.72
CA LEU A 211 6.58 1.55 -17.90
C LEU A 211 6.51 0.07 -17.50
N ALA A 212 7.29 -0.33 -16.49
CA ALA A 212 7.28 -1.70 -15.98
C ALA A 212 5.91 -2.07 -15.38
N THR A 213 5.25 -1.15 -14.67
CA THR A 213 3.89 -1.36 -14.14
C THR A 213 2.90 -1.57 -15.28
N ALA A 214 2.93 -0.72 -16.30
CA ALA A 214 2.06 -0.83 -17.47
C ALA A 214 2.28 -2.16 -18.23
N ALA A 215 3.55 -2.52 -18.49
CA ALA A 215 3.91 -3.76 -19.17
C ALA A 215 3.50 -4.99 -18.35
N CYS A 216 3.76 -4.99 -17.05
CA CYS A 216 3.36 -6.07 -16.14
C CYS A 216 1.85 -6.25 -16.11
N TYR A 217 1.09 -5.16 -16.06
CA TYR A 217 -0.38 -5.21 -16.08
C TYR A 217 -0.91 -5.75 -17.42
N LEU A 218 -0.36 -5.30 -18.54
CA LEU A 218 -0.70 -5.84 -19.87
C LEU A 218 -0.39 -7.33 -19.98
N ALA A 219 0.79 -7.76 -19.51
CA ALA A 219 1.16 -9.17 -19.48
C ALA A 219 0.17 -9.98 -18.61
N TYR A 220 -0.18 -9.48 -17.43
CA TYR A 220 -1.20 -10.08 -16.56
C TYR A 220 -2.54 -10.28 -17.27
N THR A 221 -3.04 -9.26 -17.96
CA THR A 221 -4.34 -9.35 -18.65
C THR A 221 -4.34 -10.29 -19.85
N ARG A 222 -3.15 -10.62 -20.42
CA ARG A 222 -2.95 -11.51 -21.54
C ARG A 222 -2.50 -12.91 -21.14
N ASP A 223 -2.13 -13.10 -19.89
CA ASP A 223 -1.66 -14.39 -19.38
C ASP A 223 -2.73 -15.47 -19.47
N ALA A 224 -2.34 -16.66 -19.96
CA ALA A 224 -3.27 -17.76 -20.21
C ALA A 224 -3.93 -18.26 -18.91
N ALA A 225 -3.17 -18.34 -17.81
CA ALA A 225 -3.70 -18.76 -16.52
C ALA A 225 -4.68 -17.73 -15.95
N THR A 226 -4.37 -16.43 -16.10
CA THR A 226 -5.25 -15.34 -15.70
C THR A 226 -6.57 -15.36 -16.48
N ARG A 227 -6.52 -15.51 -17.79
CA ARG A 227 -7.71 -15.61 -18.66
C ARG A 227 -8.56 -16.84 -18.33
N ALA A 228 -7.91 -17.98 -18.12
CA ALA A 228 -8.60 -19.21 -17.72
C ALA A 228 -9.25 -19.07 -16.33
N PHE A 229 -8.57 -18.43 -15.39
CA PHE A 229 -9.09 -18.19 -14.03
C PHE A 229 -10.34 -17.31 -14.04
N PHE A 230 -10.31 -16.20 -14.78
CA PHE A 230 -11.46 -15.29 -14.88
C PHE A 230 -12.48 -15.70 -15.94
N GLN A 231 -12.15 -16.72 -16.77
CA GLN A 231 -12.97 -17.14 -17.91
C GLN A 231 -13.32 -15.96 -18.84
N SER A 232 -12.35 -15.08 -19.06
CA SER A 232 -12.54 -13.86 -19.85
C SER A 232 -11.28 -13.48 -20.62
N ASP A 233 -11.43 -13.21 -21.89
CA ASP A 233 -10.38 -12.64 -22.75
C ASP A 233 -10.42 -11.10 -22.78
N SER A 234 -11.35 -10.48 -22.05
CA SER A 234 -11.62 -9.03 -22.14
C SER A 234 -10.90 -8.20 -21.08
N LEU A 235 -10.10 -8.81 -20.18
CA LEU A 235 -9.41 -8.07 -19.10
C LEU A 235 -8.48 -6.98 -19.63
N TRP A 236 -7.91 -7.14 -20.84
CA TRP A 236 -7.04 -6.14 -21.45
C TRP A 236 -7.74 -4.81 -21.72
N LEU A 237 -9.09 -4.78 -21.81
CA LEU A 237 -9.89 -3.56 -21.95
C LEU A 237 -9.74 -2.64 -20.73
N THR A 238 -9.25 -3.15 -19.61
CA THR A 238 -8.97 -2.36 -18.41
C THR A 238 -7.60 -1.68 -18.45
N ALA A 239 -6.70 -2.07 -19.35
CA ALA A 239 -5.36 -1.51 -19.48
C ALA A 239 -5.33 0.01 -19.79
N PRO A 240 -6.21 0.58 -20.63
CA PRO A 240 -6.25 2.02 -20.84
C PRO A 240 -6.43 2.85 -19.56
N PHE A 241 -7.21 2.35 -18.60
CA PHE A 241 -7.39 3.03 -17.31
C PHE A 241 -6.10 3.07 -16.50
N VAL A 242 -5.33 1.96 -16.49
CA VAL A 242 -4.03 1.91 -15.81
C VAL A 242 -3.02 2.84 -16.46
N LEU A 243 -2.97 2.85 -17.80
CA LEU A 243 -2.11 3.77 -18.56
C LEU A 243 -2.45 5.23 -18.27
N PHE A 244 -3.75 5.57 -18.29
CA PHE A 244 -4.21 6.92 -17.94
C PHE A 244 -3.83 7.29 -16.50
N GLY A 245 -4.01 6.39 -15.54
CA GLY A 245 -3.64 6.60 -14.14
C GLY A 245 -2.15 6.90 -13.97
N ILE A 246 -1.28 6.13 -14.63
CA ILE A 246 0.18 6.35 -14.64
C ILE A 246 0.51 7.71 -15.25
N PHE A 247 -0.04 8.02 -16.42
CA PHE A 247 0.19 9.30 -17.11
C PHE A 247 -0.30 10.48 -16.26
N ARG A 248 -1.50 10.39 -15.68
CA ARG A 248 -2.06 11.45 -14.84
C ARG A 248 -1.22 11.69 -13.59
N PHE A 249 -0.74 10.63 -12.95
CA PHE A 249 0.16 10.74 -11.81
C PHE A 249 1.48 11.44 -12.18
N LEU A 250 2.10 11.07 -13.31
CA LEU A 250 3.31 11.73 -13.80
C LEU A 250 3.07 13.22 -14.05
N HIS A 251 1.91 13.58 -14.61
CA HIS A 251 1.54 14.97 -14.81
C HIS A 251 1.39 15.74 -13.48
N LEU A 252 0.78 15.14 -12.47
CA LEU A 252 0.64 15.75 -11.14
C LEU A 252 1.99 15.92 -10.42
N VAL A 253 2.91 14.96 -10.59
CA VAL A 253 4.26 15.02 -9.99
C VAL A 253 5.15 16.05 -10.72
N GLY A 254 5.03 16.15 -12.06
CA GLY A 254 5.86 17.01 -12.92
C GLY A 254 5.38 18.45 -13.04
N GLY A 255 4.15 18.76 -12.61
CA GLY A 255 3.56 20.11 -12.73
C GLY A 255 4.39 21.19 -12.03
N GLU A 256 4.85 22.17 -12.77
CA GLU A 256 5.44 23.42 -12.28
C GLU A 256 4.29 24.41 -12.02
N GLY A 257 3.91 24.64 -10.77
CA GLY A 257 2.88 25.61 -10.46
C GLY A 257 2.78 25.92 -8.97
N GLU A 258 2.35 27.16 -8.65
CA GLU A 258 2.11 27.67 -7.28
C GLU A 258 1.01 26.90 -6.53
N GLU A 259 0.33 25.95 -7.17
CA GLU A 259 -0.76 25.16 -6.62
C GLU A 259 -0.35 23.86 -5.92
N LYS A 260 0.93 23.62 -5.63
CA LYS A 260 1.35 22.47 -4.82
C LYS A 260 0.85 22.61 -3.37
N ARG A 261 -0.46 22.45 -3.16
CA ARG A 261 -1.16 22.66 -1.87
C ARG A 261 -1.20 21.42 -0.98
N ALA A 262 -0.86 20.22 -1.49
CA ALA A 262 -0.93 19.01 -0.71
C ALA A 262 0.47 18.56 -0.23
N ASP A 263 0.51 17.99 0.98
CA ASP A 263 1.73 17.46 1.60
C ASP A 263 2.29 16.22 0.87
N SER A 264 1.52 15.64 -0.07
CA SER A 264 1.97 14.50 -0.87
C SER A 264 1.22 14.37 -2.21
N PRO A 265 1.88 13.87 -3.28
CA PRO A 265 1.23 13.62 -4.59
C PRO A 265 0.04 12.65 -4.50
N THR A 266 0.06 11.73 -3.54
CA THR A 266 -1.03 10.78 -3.31
C THR A 266 -2.29 11.47 -2.80
N GLU A 267 -2.15 12.55 -2.01
CA GLU A 267 -3.29 13.36 -1.57
C GLU A 267 -3.84 14.22 -2.71
N GLU A 268 -2.96 14.77 -3.55
CA GLU A 268 -3.36 15.48 -4.76
C GLU A 268 -4.14 14.57 -5.71
N MET A 269 -3.66 13.34 -5.90
CA MET A 269 -4.30 12.30 -6.70
C MET A 269 -5.74 12.00 -6.24
N LEU A 270 -5.96 11.92 -4.92
CA LEU A 270 -7.29 11.66 -4.36
C LEU A 270 -8.25 12.86 -4.46
N LYS A 271 -7.72 14.07 -4.68
CA LYS A 271 -8.49 15.29 -4.93
C LYS A 271 -8.68 15.56 -6.42
N ASP A 272 -7.91 14.91 -7.27
CA ASP A 272 -7.96 15.04 -8.72
C ASP A 272 -9.17 14.31 -9.29
N VAL A 273 -10.20 15.05 -9.71
CA VAL A 273 -11.45 14.47 -10.22
C VAL A 273 -11.23 13.53 -11.42
N PRO A 274 -10.41 13.87 -12.45
CA PRO A 274 -10.13 12.95 -13.54
C PRO A 274 -9.50 11.63 -13.08
N PHE A 275 -8.56 11.67 -12.13
CA PHE A 275 -7.93 10.48 -11.58
C PHE A 275 -8.94 9.61 -10.82
N VAL A 276 -9.72 10.22 -9.92
CA VAL A 276 -10.73 9.49 -9.12
C VAL A 276 -11.80 8.87 -10.02
N LEU A 277 -12.29 9.61 -11.01
CA LEU A 277 -13.25 9.08 -11.98
C LEU A 277 -12.67 7.90 -12.75
N ASN A 278 -11.44 8.01 -13.24
CA ASN A 278 -10.74 6.92 -13.93
C ASN A 278 -10.60 5.67 -13.02
N LEU A 279 -10.26 5.86 -11.75
CA LEU A 279 -10.16 4.76 -10.80
C LEU A 279 -11.52 4.06 -10.58
N VAL A 280 -12.59 4.84 -10.43
CA VAL A 280 -13.96 4.29 -10.29
C VAL A 280 -14.36 3.53 -11.54
N LEU A 281 -14.13 4.09 -12.73
CA LEU A 281 -14.44 3.43 -14.01
C LEU A 281 -13.62 2.15 -14.19
N TRP A 282 -12.34 2.14 -13.79
CA TRP A 282 -11.52 0.93 -13.78
C TRP A 282 -12.11 -0.15 -12.88
N VAL A 283 -12.47 0.20 -11.63
CA VAL A 283 -13.11 -0.76 -10.70
C VAL A 283 -14.39 -1.33 -11.30
N VAL A 284 -15.26 -0.46 -11.84
CA VAL A 284 -16.52 -0.89 -12.47
C VAL A 284 -16.25 -1.82 -13.65
N ALA A 285 -15.28 -1.50 -14.52
CA ALA A 285 -14.92 -2.33 -15.67
C ALA A 285 -14.39 -3.70 -15.21
N VAL A 286 -13.49 -3.74 -14.23
CA VAL A 286 -12.97 -5.01 -13.66
C VAL A 286 -14.11 -5.84 -13.08
N VAL A 287 -14.96 -5.25 -12.24
CA VAL A 287 -16.11 -5.95 -11.65
C VAL A 287 -17.05 -6.46 -12.73
N ALA A 288 -17.37 -5.64 -13.71
CA ALA A 288 -18.24 -6.06 -14.82
C ALA A 288 -17.64 -7.24 -15.61
N ILE A 289 -16.34 -7.23 -15.89
CA ILE A 289 -15.66 -8.30 -16.63
C ILE A 289 -15.57 -9.57 -15.76
N VAL A 290 -15.18 -9.44 -14.51
CA VAL A 290 -14.94 -10.60 -13.61
C VAL A 290 -16.25 -11.29 -13.21
N TYR A 291 -17.33 -10.53 -12.95
CA TYR A 291 -18.55 -11.05 -12.38
C TYR A 291 -19.72 -11.18 -13.36
N ARG A 292 -19.77 -10.34 -14.42
CA ARG A 292 -20.88 -10.35 -15.40
C ARG A 292 -20.73 -11.35 -16.53
N LEU A 293 -19.49 -11.71 -16.88
CA LEU A 293 -19.22 -12.65 -17.96
C LEU A 293 -19.12 -14.10 -17.49
N ARG A 294 -19.44 -14.40 -16.22
CA ARG A 294 -19.56 -15.78 -15.76
C ARG A 294 -20.91 -16.32 -16.20
N PRO A 295 -20.97 -17.35 -17.08
CA PRO A 295 -22.21 -18.08 -17.24
C PRO A 295 -22.63 -18.62 -15.87
N SER A 296 -23.89 -18.45 -15.52
CA SER A 296 -24.51 -19.16 -14.42
C SER A 296 -24.35 -20.66 -14.69
N VAL A 297 -23.46 -21.32 -13.95
CA VAL A 297 -23.37 -22.79 -13.93
C VAL A 297 -24.43 -23.30 -13.00
#